data_fb022052cc890e8fc21fc4e0d9e2f548
#
_entry.id   fb022052cc890e8fc21fc4e0d9e2f548
#
_cell.length_a   1.000
_cell.length_b   1.000
_cell.length_c   1.000
_cell.angle_alpha   90.00
_cell.angle_beta   90.00
_cell.angle_gamma   90.00
#
_symmetry.space_group_name_H-M   'P 1'
#
loop_
_entity.id
_entity.type
_entity.pdbx_description
1 polymer ?
#
loop_
_entity_poly.entity_id
_entity_poly.type
_entity_poly.pdbx_seq_one_letter_code
_entity_poly.pdbx_strand_id
1 'polypeptide(L)'
;MKQVADIMVRNLLTLSPESNLKEAETIMAQRQIRHIPVTDGDNKLMGLITQKEFLAEAFRITDKFGAHQLANYLAKTQLTGCMKTTLTTVKADTPLREAGDMLHTMKQGCLLVVDDEQHLIGIITSQDFLKLALELLPGD
;
A
#
# COMPACT_ATOMS: atom_id res chain seq x y z
N MET A 1 21.04 -2.26 -12.11
CA MET A 1 20.01 -1.74 -11.20
C MET A 1 19.60 -0.35 -11.61
N LYS A 2 18.73 -0.26 -12.58
CA LYS A 2 18.37 1.03 -13.17
C LYS A 2 16.87 1.27 -13.26
N GLN A 3 16.08 0.23 -13.06
CA GLN A 3 14.62 0.30 -13.21
C GLN A 3 13.92 -0.19 -11.94
N VAL A 4 12.67 0.23 -11.80
CA VAL A 4 11.82 -0.18 -10.68
C VAL A 4 11.78 -1.70 -10.53
N ALA A 5 11.72 -2.43 -11.66
CA ALA A 5 11.70 -3.90 -11.65
C ALA A 5 12.87 -4.52 -10.90
N ASP A 6 13.99 -3.81 -10.82
CA ASP A 6 15.22 -4.35 -10.21
C ASP A 6 15.13 -4.43 -8.68
N ILE A 7 14.28 -3.59 -8.06
CA ILE A 7 14.17 -3.57 -6.58
C ILE A 7 12.74 -3.70 -6.05
N MET A 8 11.72 -3.69 -6.91
CA MET A 8 10.33 -3.78 -6.43
C MET A 8 10.05 -5.12 -5.75
N VAL A 9 9.16 -5.10 -4.78
CA VAL A 9 8.66 -6.31 -4.13
C VAL A 9 7.55 -6.89 -4.99
N ARG A 10 7.66 -8.17 -5.38
CA ARG A 10 6.71 -8.85 -6.26
C ARG A 10 5.74 -9.75 -5.52
N ASN A 11 6.13 -10.27 -4.36
CA ASN A 11 5.29 -11.15 -3.57
C ASN A 11 4.38 -10.31 -2.68
N LEU A 12 3.25 -9.88 -3.25
CA LEU A 12 2.37 -8.91 -2.63
C LEU A 12 1.19 -9.57 -1.92
N LEU A 13 0.85 -9.02 -0.77
CA LEU A 13 -0.39 -9.33 -0.10
C LEU A 13 -1.40 -8.27 -0.50
N THR A 14 -2.53 -8.69 -1.06
CA THR A 14 -3.60 -7.78 -1.51
C THR A 14 -4.91 -8.16 -0.87
N LEU A 15 -5.84 -7.21 -0.84
CA LEU A 15 -7.21 -7.45 -0.40
C LEU A 15 -8.16 -7.06 -1.53
N SER A 16 -9.42 -7.48 -1.42
CA SER A 16 -10.46 -7.12 -2.39
C SER A 16 -11.24 -5.89 -1.90
N PRO A 17 -11.96 -5.20 -2.79
CA PRO A 17 -12.79 -4.07 -2.38
C PRO A 17 -13.86 -4.44 -1.34
N GLU A 18 -14.30 -5.70 -1.35
CA GLU A 18 -15.31 -6.22 -0.42
C GLU A 18 -14.73 -6.66 0.91
N SER A 19 -13.40 -6.75 1.02
CA SER A 19 -12.74 -7.03 2.30
C SER A 19 -13.04 -5.90 3.27
N ASN A 20 -12.99 -6.19 4.57
CA ASN A 20 -13.32 -5.20 5.59
C ASN A 20 -12.08 -4.66 6.30
N LEU A 21 -12.26 -3.57 7.05
CA LEU A 21 -11.18 -2.93 7.76
C LEU A 21 -10.58 -3.79 8.86
N LYS A 22 -11.37 -4.72 9.43
CA LYS A 22 -10.85 -5.63 10.45
C LYS A 22 -9.78 -6.55 9.85
N GLU A 23 -10.03 -7.04 8.64
CA GLU A 23 -9.03 -7.84 7.92
C GLU A 23 -7.77 -7.03 7.64
N ALA A 24 -7.92 -5.78 7.22
CA ALA A 24 -6.79 -4.90 6.97
C ALA A 24 -5.98 -4.65 8.24
N GLU A 25 -6.66 -4.42 9.37
CA GLU A 25 -6.00 -4.23 10.67
C GLU A 25 -5.15 -5.44 11.04
N THR A 26 -5.74 -6.62 10.92
CA THR A 26 -5.06 -7.88 11.25
C THR A 26 -3.80 -8.07 10.40
N ILE A 27 -3.90 -7.81 9.10
CA ILE A 27 -2.78 -7.96 8.18
C ILE A 27 -1.68 -6.96 8.48
N MET A 28 -2.03 -5.71 8.71
CA MET A 28 -1.07 -4.66 9.05
C MET A 28 -0.30 -5.00 10.31
N ALA A 29 -1.00 -5.50 11.33
CA ALA A 29 -0.38 -5.87 12.59
C ALA A 29 0.51 -7.10 12.47
N GLN A 30 0.04 -8.15 11.80
CA GLN A 30 0.78 -9.41 11.69
C GLN A 30 1.99 -9.30 10.78
N ARG A 31 1.90 -8.52 9.71
CA ARG A 31 2.95 -8.40 8.71
C ARG A 31 3.81 -7.15 8.89
N GLN A 32 3.44 -6.28 9.83
CA GLN A 32 4.11 -5.00 10.08
C GLN A 32 4.24 -4.17 8.81
N ILE A 33 3.17 -4.12 8.03
CA ILE A 33 3.08 -3.32 6.80
C ILE A 33 2.07 -2.20 6.99
N ARG A 34 2.21 -1.14 6.22
CA ARG A 34 1.37 0.06 6.33
C ARG A 34 0.60 0.36 5.07
N HIS A 35 0.75 -0.45 4.04
CA HIS A 35 0.16 -0.24 2.73
C HIS A 35 -0.35 -1.58 2.22
N ILE A 36 -1.63 -1.67 1.90
CA ILE A 36 -2.21 -2.88 1.34
C ILE A 36 -2.91 -2.51 0.04
N PRO A 37 -2.40 -2.95 -1.10
CA PRO A 37 -3.09 -2.72 -2.37
C PRO A 37 -4.42 -3.49 -2.40
N VAL A 38 -5.41 -2.89 -3.03
CA VAL A 38 -6.72 -3.49 -3.21
C VAL A 38 -6.90 -3.79 -4.70
N THR A 39 -7.14 -5.05 -5.02
CA THR A 39 -7.26 -5.51 -6.40
C THR A 39 -8.58 -6.24 -6.60
N ASP A 40 -9.06 -6.28 -7.86
CA ASP A 40 -10.25 -7.06 -8.20
C ASP A 40 -9.88 -8.51 -8.51
N GLY A 41 -10.87 -9.30 -8.97
CA GLY A 41 -10.66 -10.73 -9.27
C GLY A 41 -9.68 -10.99 -10.41
N ASP A 42 -9.41 -9.99 -11.25
CA ASP A 42 -8.46 -10.06 -12.35
C ASP A 42 -7.12 -9.41 -12.02
N ASN A 43 -6.87 -9.16 -10.74
CA ASN A 43 -5.64 -8.52 -10.24
C ASN A 43 -5.45 -7.09 -10.75
N LYS A 44 -6.52 -6.42 -11.15
CA LYS A 44 -6.45 -5.01 -11.52
C LYS A 44 -6.46 -4.15 -10.27
N LEU A 45 -5.61 -3.13 -10.27
CA LEU A 45 -5.49 -2.24 -9.12
C LEU A 45 -6.75 -1.39 -8.99
N MET A 46 -7.40 -1.47 -7.83
CA MET A 46 -8.63 -0.73 -7.52
C MET A 46 -8.41 0.37 -6.50
N GLY A 47 -7.50 0.17 -5.57
CA GLY A 47 -7.29 1.13 -4.51
C GLY A 47 -6.10 0.76 -3.64
N LEU A 48 -5.94 1.55 -2.59
CA LEU A 48 -4.88 1.36 -1.61
C LEU A 48 -5.45 1.69 -0.23
N ILE A 49 -5.28 0.79 0.72
CA ILE A 49 -5.60 1.10 2.12
C ILE A 49 -4.28 1.25 2.86
N THR A 50 -4.07 2.42 3.48
CA THR A 50 -2.88 2.67 4.27
C THR A 50 -3.26 2.82 5.73
N GLN A 51 -2.25 2.79 6.61
CA GLN A 51 -2.47 3.03 8.02
C GLN A 51 -3.21 4.35 8.26
N LYS A 52 -2.94 5.35 7.42
CA LYS A 52 -3.60 6.66 7.53
C LYS A 52 -5.10 6.56 7.31
N GLU A 53 -5.56 5.89 6.23
CA GLU A 53 -6.98 5.70 5.97
C GLU A 53 -7.63 4.84 7.06
N PHE A 54 -6.94 3.79 7.51
CA PHE A 54 -7.44 2.96 8.59
C PHE A 54 -7.66 3.77 9.86
N LEU A 55 -6.67 4.56 10.28
CA LEU A 55 -6.78 5.37 11.51
C LEU A 55 -7.87 6.43 11.40
N ALA A 56 -8.00 7.07 10.24
CA ALA A 56 -9.04 8.07 10.03
C ALA A 56 -10.43 7.46 10.21
N GLU A 57 -10.65 6.26 9.66
CA GLU A 57 -11.93 5.57 9.78
C GLU A 57 -12.16 5.08 11.21
N ALA A 58 -11.12 4.57 11.87
CA ALA A 58 -11.21 4.11 13.25
C ALA A 58 -11.56 5.25 14.21
N PHE A 59 -10.97 6.43 14.02
CA PHE A 59 -11.31 7.61 14.81
C PHE A 59 -12.74 8.06 14.57
N ARG A 60 -13.19 8.06 13.32
CA ARG A 60 -14.56 8.43 12.97
C ARG A 60 -15.56 7.50 13.64
N ILE A 61 -15.31 6.19 13.60
CA ILE A 61 -16.18 5.20 14.24
C ILE A 61 -16.20 5.39 15.75
N THR A 62 -15.04 5.55 16.36
CA THR A 62 -14.93 5.72 17.81
C THR A 62 -15.65 6.98 18.27
N ASP A 63 -15.51 8.08 17.54
CA ASP A 63 -16.16 9.34 17.87
C ASP A 63 -17.69 9.22 17.79
N LYS A 64 -18.19 8.51 16.77
CA LYS A 64 -19.63 8.41 16.52
C LYS A 64 -20.31 7.33 17.38
N PHE A 65 -19.67 6.19 17.58
CA PHE A 65 -20.29 5.02 18.19
C PHE A 65 -19.65 4.57 19.50
N GLY A 66 -18.51 5.14 19.87
CA GLY A 66 -17.77 4.77 21.07
C GLY A 66 -16.74 3.68 20.83
N ALA A 67 -15.68 3.69 21.65
CA ALA A 67 -14.56 2.75 21.50
C ALA A 67 -14.98 1.29 21.64
N HIS A 68 -16.01 1.01 22.45
CA HIS A 68 -16.48 -0.36 22.66
C HIS A 68 -17.15 -0.97 21.42
N GLN A 69 -17.53 -0.15 20.44
CA GLN A 69 -18.13 -0.62 19.19
C GLN A 69 -17.12 -0.68 18.03
N LEU A 70 -15.87 -0.30 18.27
CA LEU A 70 -14.89 -0.17 17.20
C LEU A 70 -14.71 -1.48 16.40
N ALA A 71 -14.43 -2.59 17.09
CA ALA A 71 -14.21 -3.87 16.41
C ALA A 71 -15.41 -4.30 15.58
N ASN A 72 -16.61 -4.08 16.09
CA ASN A 72 -17.85 -4.44 15.42
C ASN A 72 -18.02 -3.65 14.10
N TYR A 73 -17.78 -2.34 14.14
CA TYR A 73 -17.92 -1.49 12.94
C TYR A 73 -16.79 -1.69 11.95
N LEU A 74 -15.56 -1.96 12.43
CA LEU A 74 -14.46 -2.28 11.52
C LEU A 74 -14.77 -3.53 10.69
N ALA A 75 -15.38 -4.54 11.33
CA ALA A 75 -15.76 -5.77 10.63
C ALA A 75 -16.86 -5.56 9.59
N LYS A 76 -17.63 -4.48 9.71
CA LYS A 76 -18.73 -4.13 8.80
C LYS A 76 -18.35 -3.09 7.74
N THR A 77 -17.15 -2.51 7.81
CA THR A 77 -16.73 -1.45 6.90
C THR A 77 -15.90 -2.04 5.78
N GLN A 78 -16.45 -2.04 4.57
CA GLN A 78 -15.74 -2.54 3.39
C GLN A 78 -14.69 -1.53 2.93
N LEU A 79 -13.60 -2.02 2.38
CA LEU A 79 -12.50 -1.18 1.91
C LEU A 79 -12.92 -0.23 0.81
N THR A 80 -13.86 -0.64 -0.05
CA THR A 80 -14.36 0.20 -1.14
C THR A 80 -14.89 1.54 -0.65
N GLY A 81 -15.37 1.62 0.60
CA GLY A 81 -15.92 2.86 1.16
C GLY A 81 -14.88 3.80 1.76
N CYS A 82 -13.65 3.34 1.98
CA CYS A 82 -12.63 4.14 2.66
C CYS A 82 -11.24 4.07 2.04
N MET A 83 -11.00 3.20 1.08
CA MET A 83 -9.70 3.09 0.43
C MET A 83 -9.40 4.31 -0.42
N LYS A 84 -8.12 4.59 -0.59
CA LYS A 84 -7.65 5.63 -1.50
C LYS A 84 -7.78 5.12 -2.93
N THR A 85 -8.37 5.91 -3.82
CA THR A 85 -8.57 5.52 -5.23
C THR A 85 -7.81 6.38 -6.22
N THR A 86 -7.41 7.59 -5.81
CA THR A 86 -6.52 8.42 -6.64
C THR A 86 -5.09 8.01 -6.32
N LEU A 87 -4.52 7.18 -7.18
CA LEU A 87 -3.25 6.51 -6.89
C LEU A 87 -2.14 6.96 -7.84
N THR A 88 -0.93 7.05 -7.29
CA THR A 88 0.27 7.26 -8.09
C THR A 88 0.88 5.89 -8.40
N THR A 89 1.02 5.59 -9.67
CA THR A 89 1.57 4.30 -10.15
C THR A 89 2.78 4.54 -11.03
N VAL A 90 3.60 3.50 -11.15
CA VAL A 90 4.74 3.49 -12.08
C VAL A 90 4.75 2.17 -12.83
N LYS A 91 5.59 2.08 -13.84
CA LYS A 91 5.79 0.86 -14.62
C LYS A 91 7.06 0.15 -14.15
N ALA A 92 7.20 -1.12 -14.52
CA ALA A 92 8.40 -1.89 -14.17
C ALA A 92 9.67 -1.29 -14.77
N ASP A 93 9.57 -0.67 -15.93
CA ASP A 93 10.70 -0.05 -16.62
C ASP A 93 10.92 1.43 -16.27
N THR A 94 10.14 1.97 -15.33
CA THR A 94 10.36 3.34 -14.84
C THR A 94 11.78 3.45 -14.30
N PRO A 95 12.54 4.49 -14.68
CA PRO A 95 13.88 4.66 -14.15
C PRO A 95 13.87 4.77 -12.62
N LEU A 96 14.81 4.10 -11.99
CA LEU A 96 14.84 4.03 -10.53
C LEU A 96 15.01 5.42 -9.90
N ARG A 97 15.80 6.30 -10.52
CA ARG A 97 15.97 7.67 -10.05
C ARG A 97 14.64 8.43 -10.05
N GLU A 98 13.84 8.26 -11.11
CA GLU A 98 12.53 8.90 -11.19
C GLU A 98 11.61 8.42 -10.07
N ALA A 99 11.58 7.10 -9.83
CA ALA A 99 10.76 6.53 -8.75
C ALA A 99 11.23 7.05 -7.39
N GLY A 100 12.53 7.16 -7.17
CA GLY A 100 13.07 7.71 -5.93
C GLY A 100 12.66 9.15 -5.71
N ASP A 101 12.73 9.97 -6.76
CA ASP A 101 12.31 11.37 -6.67
C ASP A 101 10.81 11.47 -6.35
N MET A 102 9.99 10.61 -6.95
CA MET A 102 8.55 10.57 -6.66
C MET A 102 8.28 10.22 -5.20
N LEU A 103 8.95 9.19 -4.67
CA LEU A 103 8.79 8.81 -3.26
C LEU A 103 9.25 9.91 -2.32
N HIS A 104 10.28 10.65 -2.70
CA HIS A 104 10.82 11.72 -1.88
C HIS A 104 9.82 12.88 -1.74
N THR A 105 9.05 13.17 -2.79
CA THR A 105 8.18 14.35 -2.83
C THR A 105 6.72 14.07 -2.56
N MET A 106 6.25 12.84 -2.77
CA MET A 106 4.83 12.53 -2.62
C MET A 106 4.50 12.03 -1.21
N LYS A 107 3.21 12.05 -0.87
CA LYS A 107 2.74 11.65 0.47
C LYS A 107 2.10 10.27 0.51
N GLN A 108 2.04 9.56 -0.61
CA GLN A 108 1.41 8.23 -0.65
C GLN A 108 2.17 7.19 0.16
N GLY A 109 3.48 7.33 0.27
CA GLY A 109 4.32 6.43 1.05
C GLY A 109 4.83 5.21 0.30
N CYS A 110 4.24 4.91 -0.84
CA CYS A 110 4.66 3.81 -1.69
C CYS A 110 4.32 4.11 -3.14
N LEU A 111 4.97 3.40 -4.06
CA LEU A 111 4.59 3.41 -5.47
C LEU A 111 4.07 2.04 -5.84
N LEU A 112 2.90 2.01 -6.45
CA LEU A 112 2.30 0.78 -6.95
C LEU A 112 2.77 0.59 -8.38
N VAL A 113 3.27 -0.60 -8.68
CA VAL A 113 3.81 -0.91 -10.00
C VAL A 113 2.77 -1.70 -10.77
N VAL A 114 2.38 -1.18 -11.92
CA VAL A 114 1.32 -1.81 -12.74
C VAL A 114 1.84 -2.03 -14.15
N ASP A 115 1.19 -2.99 -14.86
CA ASP A 115 1.46 -3.18 -16.28
C ASP A 115 0.56 -2.25 -17.11
N ASP A 116 0.60 -2.37 -18.44
CA ASP A 116 -0.16 -1.51 -19.32
C ASP A 116 -1.67 -1.70 -19.22
N GLU A 117 -2.10 -2.80 -18.62
CA GLU A 117 -3.52 -3.12 -18.41
C GLU A 117 -3.97 -2.86 -16.97
N GLN A 118 -3.14 -2.19 -16.17
CA GLN A 118 -3.41 -1.84 -14.79
C GLN A 118 -3.42 -3.03 -13.82
N HIS A 119 -2.81 -4.15 -14.20
CA HIS A 119 -2.58 -5.25 -13.27
C HIS A 119 -1.47 -4.87 -12.30
N LEU A 120 -1.66 -5.16 -11.02
CA LEU A 120 -0.63 -4.91 -10.01
C LEU A 120 0.47 -5.96 -10.13
N ILE A 121 1.71 -5.51 -10.33
CA ILE A 121 2.85 -6.41 -10.47
C ILE A 121 3.93 -6.21 -9.41
N GLY A 122 3.87 -5.14 -8.65
CA GLY A 122 4.85 -4.90 -7.61
C GLY A 122 4.52 -3.68 -6.77
N ILE A 123 5.32 -3.49 -5.74
CA ILE A 123 5.26 -2.29 -4.90
C ILE A 123 6.70 -1.88 -4.56
N ILE A 124 6.92 -0.58 -4.44
CA ILE A 124 8.22 -0.05 -4.05
C ILE A 124 8.00 1.04 -2.99
N THR A 125 8.82 1.01 -1.95
CA THR A 125 8.75 1.97 -0.86
C THR A 125 10.13 2.55 -0.59
N SER A 126 10.21 3.54 0.29
CA SER A 126 11.49 4.10 0.70
C SER A 126 12.39 3.05 1.38
N GLN A 127 11.80 2.01 1.99
CA GLN A 127 12.58 0.93 2.58
C GLN A 127 13.39 0.16 1.53
N ASP A 128 12.84 0.00 0.33
CA ASP A 128 13.57 -0.67 -0.76
C ASP A 128 14.77 0.15 -1.20
N PHE A 129 14.63 1.47 -1.23
CA PHE A 129 15.75 2.37 -1.52
C PHE A 129 16.77 2.36 -0.40
N LEU A 130 16.32 2.29 0.85
CA LEU A 130 17.25 2.21 1.98
C LEU A 130 18.09 0.93 1.91
N LYS A 131 17.44 -0.21 1.61
CA LYS A 131 18.15 -1.48 1.43
C LYS A 131 19.19 -1.39 0.31
N LEU A 132 18.80 -0.77 -0.80
CA LEU A 132 19.73 -0.56 -1.92
C LEU A 132 20.91 0.29 -1.50
N ALA A 133 20.66 1.39 -0.79
CA ALA A 133 21.74 2.26 -0.30
C ALA A 133 22.71 1.49 0.60
N LEU A 134 22.18 0.66 1.49
CA LEU A 134 23.03 -0.13 2.39
C LEU A 134 23.87 -1.15 1.63
N GLU A 135 23.34 -1.74 0.57
CA GLU A 135 24.09 -2.66 -0.28
C GLU A 135 25.22 -1.98 -1.04
N LEU A 136 25.02 -0.70 -1.41
CA LEU A 136 26.01 0.06 -2.16
C LEU A 136 27.07 0.72 -1.29
N LEU A 137 26.85 0.84 0.02
CA LEU A 137 27.81 1.41 0.94
C LEU A 137 28.83 0.35 1.36
N PRO A 138 30.12 0.71 1.46
CA PRO A 138 31.13 -0.26 1.90
C PRO A 138 30.91 -0.65 3.36
N GLY A 139 31.11 -1.93 3.66
CA GLY A 139 31.12 -2.42 5.04
C GLY A 139 32.39 -2.02 5.77
N ASP A 140 32.33 -1.98 7.09
CA ASP A 140 33.52 -1.68 7.94
C ASP A 140 34.24 -2.92 8.39
#